data_750dc4217747df622647585fd02909ea
#
_entry.id   750dc4217747df622647585fd02909ea
#
_cell.length_a   1.000
_cell.length_b   1.000
_cell.length_c   1.000
_cell.angle_alpha   90.00
_cell.angle_beta   90.00
_cell.angle_gamma   90.00
#
_symmetry.space_group_name_H-M   'P 1'
#
loop_
_entity.id
_entity.type
_entity.pdbx_description
1 polymer ?
#
loop_
_entity_poly.entity_id
_entity_poly.type
_entity_poly.pdbx_seq_one_letter_code
_entity_poly.pdbx_strand_id
1 'polypeptide(L)'
;EKYIKDAIEGFLMQKTKFKYEILIHDDASTDRTPDIIKKYEQEYPDIIKPIYEIENQYSQGKRVNFEFNYKRSKGKYIALCEGDDYWTDPYKLQKQVDFLEQHTNFSMCFHNVEVIDENGTKLQEHWPANPKVRKITTLKNILKGNYIPTLSTVFRNKSISSREFYTLSEGLFFEDWIYHIMNAKNGPIYYFKEKMGVYRVTNAGLTRSTDKIRMLGDILTLYERLENYLDDSRTISVLSKRILETRLDIFIQQSLRGNLEEANEVLENIKAKDVFMKAGLKRSLKYILLRLSPDKYKDVVRAYKKLRGIKE
;
A
#
# COMPACT_ATOMS: atom_id res chain seq x y z
N GLU A 1 -12.44 -16.04 -8.16
CA GLU A 1 -12.77 -17.44 -7.79
C GLU A 1 -11.55 -18.28 -7.44
N LYS A 2 -10.37 -18.00 -8.01
CA LYS A 2 -9.15 -18.81 -7.82
C LYS A 2 -8.58 -18.70 -6.40
N TYR A 3 -8.76 -17.58 -5.72
CA TYR A 3 -7.98 -17.22 -4.53
C TYR A 3 -8.81 -17.04 -3.27
N ILE A 4 -10.06 -16.56 -3.39
CA ILE A 4 -10.92 -16.19 -2.25
C ILE A 4 -11.10 -17.34 -1.23
N LYS A 5 -11.05 -18.59 -1.69
CA LYS A 5 -11.11 -19.77 -0.82
C LYS A 5 -9.93 -19.78 0.15
N ASP A 6 -8.69 -19.58 -0.35
CA ASP A 6 -7.48 -19.59 0.48
C ASP A 6 -7.55 -18.48 1.55
N ALA A 7 -8.06 -17.31 1.18
CA ALA A 7 -8.26 -16.18 2.12
C ALA A 7 -9.24 -16.56 3.24
N ILE A 8 -10.44 -17.06 2.87
CA ILE A 8 -11.47 -17.42 3.86
C ILE A 8 -10.99 -18.55 4.78
N GLU A 9 -10.34 -19.59 4.26
CA GLU A 9 -9.78 -20.69 5.07
C GLU A 9 -8.67 -20.18 6.00
N GLY A 10 -7.83 -19.24 5.53
CA GLY A 10 -6.83 -18.57 6.36
C GLY A 10 -7.44 -17.78 7.52
N PHE A 11 -8.64 -17.22 7.33
CA PHE A 11 -9.36 -16.53 8.42
C PHE A 11 -10.03 -17.53 9.38
N LEU A 12 -10.67 -18.56 8.86
CA LEU A 12 -11.39 -19.55 9.67
C LEU A 12 -10.46 -20.43 10.50
N MET A 13 -9.22 -20.67 10.09
CA MET A 13 -8.25 -21.44 10.87
C MET A 13 -7.76 -20.72 12.13
N GLN A 14 -8.08 -19.42 12.33
CA GLN A 14 -7.56 -18.64 13.43
C GLN A 14 -8.03 -19.14 14.80
N LYS A 15 -7.07 -19.37 15.70
CA LYS A 15 -7.28 -19.80 17.08
C LYS A 15 -7.12 -18.60 18.01
N THR A 16 -8.22 -18.11 18.57
CA THR A 16 -8.26 -16.92 19.41
C THR A 16 -9.01 -17.15 20.71
N LYS A 17 -8.63 -16.40 21.76
CA LYS A 17 -9.38 -16.33 23.03
C LYS A 17 -10.49 -15.30 23.00
N PHE A 18 -10.70 -14.64 21.88
CA PHE A 18 -11.73 -13.63 21.65
C PHE A 18 -12.55 -13.97 20.41
N LYS A 19 -13.74 -13.41 20.32
CA LYS A 19 -14.59 -13.54 19.13
C LYS A 19 -14.10 -12.60 18.03
N TYR A 20 -14.25 -13.01 16.78
CA TYR A 20 -13.98 -12.18 15.61
C TYR A 20 -15.09 -12.34 14.56
N GLU A 21 -15.21 -11.40 13.67
CA GLU A 21 -16.09 -11.40 12.51
C GLU A 21 -15.25 -11.27 11.23
N ILE A 22 -15.73 -11.84 10.14
CA ILE A 22 -15.13 -11.75 8.81
C ILE A 22 -16.07 -10.94 7.93
N LEU A 23 -15.66 -9.72 7.61
CA LEU A 23 -16.41 -8.81 6.74
C LEU A 23 -15.87 -8.94 5.32
N ILE A 24 -16.68 -9.43 4.41
CA ILE A 24 -16.32 -9.58 3.00
C ILE A 24 -17.15 -8.59 2.19
N HIS A 25 -16.50 -7.90 1.27
CA HIS A 25 -17.15 -7.05 0.28
C HIS A 25 -16.83 -7.61 -1.10
N ASP A 26 -17.83 -8.15 -1.77
CA ASP A 26 -17.75 -8.58 -3.17
C ASP A 26 -18.23 -7.44 -4.06
N ASP A 27 -17.31 -6.85 -4.78
CA ASP A 27 -17.53 -5.65 -5.58
C ASP A 27 -17.99 -6.00 -7.01
N ALA A 28 -19.11 -6.72 -7.10
CA ALA A 28 -19.72 -7.18 -8.34
C ALA A 28 -18.81 -8.11 -9.16
N SER A 29 -18.22 -9.12 -8.52
CA SER A 29 -17.45 -10.15 -9.22
C SER A 29 -18.29 -10.87 -10.26
N THR A 30 -17.73 -11.08 -11.46
CA THR A 30 -18.42 -11.70 -12.60
C THR A 30 -18.12 -13.19 -12.77
N ASP A 31 -17.24 -13.73 -11.91
CA ASP A 31 -16.88 -15.14 -11.83
C ASP A 31 -17.61 -15.86 -10.67
N ARG A 32 -17.14 -17.02 -10.28
CA ARG A 32 -17.75 -17.80 -9.19
C ARG A 32 -17.40 -17.33 -7.78
N THR A 33 -16.74 -16.18 -7.62
CA THR A 33 -16.39 -15.61 -6.31
C THR A 33 -17.61 -15.48 -5.39
N PRO A 34 -18.76 -14.90 -5.80
CA PRO A 34 -19.94 -14.79 -4.96
C PRO A 34 -20.50 -16.15 -4.50
N ASP A 35 -20.46 -17.17 -5.37
CA ASP A 35 -20.96 -18.50 -5.03
C ASP A 35 -20.10 -19.17 -3.95
N ILE A 36 -18.77 -18.99 -4.03
CA ILE A 36 -17.83 -19.48 -3.02
C ILE A 36 -18.11 -18.80 -1.68
N ILE A 37 -18.25 -17.46 -1.67
CA ILE A 37 -18.52 -16.69 -0.45
C ILE A 37 -19.86 -17.14 0.18
N LYS A 38 -20.94 -17.27 -0.62
CA LYS A 38 -22.26 -17.73 -0.15
C LYS A 38 -22.20 -19.10 0.52
N LYS A 39 -21.40 -20.02 -0.01
CA LYS A 39 -21.22 -21.34 0.61
C LYS A 39 -20.63 -21.22 2.01
N TYR A 40 -19.58 -20.42 2.18
CA TYR A 40 -18.97 -20.21 3.49
C TYR A 40 -19.85 -19.38 4.44
N GLU A 41 -20.64 -18.43 3.93
CA GLU A 41 -21.64 -17.70 4.71
C GLU A 41 -22.69 -18.66 5.30
N GLN A 42 -23.19 -19.62 4.50
CA GLN A 42 -24.15 -20.61 4.96
C GLN A 42 -23.56 -21.57 6.01
N GLU A 43 -22.28 -21.92 5.88
CA GLU A 43 -21.58 -22.80 6.81
C GLU A 43 -21.19 -22.07 8.11
N TYR A 44 -20.85 -20.80 8.04
CA TYR A 44 -20.38 -19.97 9.17
C TYR A 44 -21.16 -18.65 9.32
N PRO A 45 -22.51 -18.70 9.45
CA PRO A 45 -23.35 -17.49 9.40
C PRO A 45 -23.11 -16.53 10.56
N ASP A 46 -22.57 -16.99 11.68
CA ASP A 46 -22.26 -16.12 12.83
C ASP A 46 -20.97 -15.32 12.65
N ILE A 47 -20.05 -15.80 11.82
CA ILE A 47 -18.69 -15.23 11.66
C ILE A 47 -18.59 -14.46 10.35
N ILE A 48 -19.07 -15.03 9.23
CA ILE A 48 -18.92 -14.45 7.88
C ILE A 48 -20.10 -13.53 7.57
N LYS A 49 -19.79 -12.29 7.26
CA LYS A 49 -20.77 -11.22 6.99
C LYS A 49 -20.45 -10.55 5.65
N PRO A 50 -20.90 -11.11 4.53
CA PRO A 50 -20.63 -10.55 3.21
C PRO A 50 -21.57 -9.38 2.86
N ILE A 51 -21.11 -8.58 1.90
CA ILE A 51 -21.92 -7.67 1.07
C ILE A 51 -21.67 -8.08 -0.37
N TYR A 52 -22.72 -8.16 -1.16
CA TYR A 52 -22.66 -8.45 -2.59
C TYR A 52 -23.18 -7.24 -3.35
N GLU A 53 -22.31 -6.58 -4.10
CA GLU A 53 -22.70 -5.46 -4.93
C GLU A 53 -23.21 -5.94 -6.30
N ILE A 54 -24.14 -5.17 -6.88
CA ILE A 54 -24.66 -5.41 -8.23
C ILE A 54 -23.79 -4.69 -9.26
N GLU A 55 -23.22 -3.55 -8.86
CA GLU A 55 -22.37 -2.71 -9.68
C GLU A 55 -21.01 -2.51 -8.99
N ASN A 56 -19.92 -2.46 -9.77
CA ASN A 56 -18.59 -2.28 -9.23
C ASN A 56 -18.42 -0.88 -8.62
N GLN A 57 -18.35 -0.80 -7.32
CA GLN A 57 -18.26 0.43 -6.54
C GLN A 57 -16.89 1.09 -6.63
N TYR A 58 -15.81 0.28 -6.74
CA TYR A 58 -14.45 0.80 -6.92
C TYR A 58 -14.33 1.59 -8.23
N SER A 59 -14.93 1.10 -9.33
CA SER A 59 -14.93 1.80 -10.63
C SER A 59 -15.69 3.13 -10.59
N GLN A 60 -16.61 3.29 -9.64
CA GLN A 60 -17.35 4.53 -9.38
C GLN A 60 -16.59 5.49 -8.43
N GLY A 61 -15.34 5.17 -8.09
CA GLY A 61 -14.50 6.00 -7.22
C GLY A 61 -14.75 5.84 -5.72
N LYS A 62 -15.55 4.84 -5.31
CA LYS A 62 -15.80 4.55 -3.89
C LYS A 62 -14.53 4.03 -3.20
N ARG A 63 -14.42 4.31 -1.92
CA ARG A 63 -13.40 3.75 -1.03
C ARG A 63 -13.95 2.44 -0.43
N VAL A 64 -13.90 1.38 -1.23
CA VAL A 64 -14.69 0.16 -0.98
C VAL A 64 -14.38 -0.50 0.36
N ASN A 65 -13.11 -0.61 0.74
CA ASN A 65 -12.75 -1.20 2.02
C ASN A 65 -13.21 -0.32 3.19
N PHE A 66 -13.00 0.99 3.09
CA PHE A 66 -13.40 1.93 4.13
C PHE A 66 -14.93 2.03 4.25
N GLU A 67 -15.63 2.18 3.14
CA GLU A 67 -17.08 2.41 3.14
C GLU A 67 -17.89 1.17 3.55
N PHE A 68 -17.53 0.02 3.01
CA PHE A 68 -18.34 -1.19 3.14
C PHE A 68 -17.86 -2.14 4.24
N ASN A 69 -16.58 -2.13 4.61
CA ASN A 69 -16.06 -3.00 5.66
C ASN A 69 -15.67 -2.24 6.93
N TYR A 70 -14.80 -1.21 6.83
CA TYR A 70 -14.31 -0.51 8.02
C TYR A 70 -15.45 0.14 8.83
N LYS A 71 -16.37 0.86 8.19
CA LYS A 71 -17.46 1.56 8.89
C LYS A 71 -18.42 0.64 9.63
N ARG A 72 -18.66 -0.56 9.13
CA ARG A 72 -19.57 -1.53 9.77
C ARG A 72 -18.89 -2.44 10.78
N SER A 73 -17.57 -2.39 10.89
CA SER A 73 -16.79 -3.24 11.79
C SER A 73 -17.11 -2.96 13.25
N LYS A 74 -17.29 -4.01 14.05
CA LYS A 74 -17.66 -3.95 15.48
C LYS A 74 -16.50 -4.32 16.40
N GLY A 75 -15.48 -5.00 15.87
CA GLY A 75 -14.32 -5.46 16.64
C GLY A 75 -13.51 -4.29 17.21
N LYS A 76 -12.84 -4.52 18.35
CA LYS A 76 -11.89 -3.56 18.95
C LYS A 76 -10.67 -3.34 18.06
N TYR A 77 -10.32 -4.33 17.24
CA TYR A 77 -9.21 -4.33 16.31
C TYR A 77 -9.69 -4.65 14.90
N ILE A 78 -8.98 -4.11 13.92
CA ILE A 78 -9.17 -4.38 12.50
C ILE A 78 -7.94 -5.15 11.99
N ALA A 79 -8.17 -6.25 11.28
CA ALA A 79 -7.17 -6.95 10.49
C ALA A 79 -7.57 -6.86 9.01
N LEU A 80 -6.67 -6.45 8.16
CA LEU A 80 -6.92 -6.36 6.71
C LEU A 80 -6.34 -7.57 5.98
N CYS A 81 -6.99 -7.96 4.90
CA CYS A 81 -6.47 -8.91 3.93
C CYS A 81 -7.24 -8.77 2.63
N GLU A 82 -6.56 -8.76 1.50
CA GLU A 82 -7.15 -8.83 0.17
C GLU A 82 -7.59 -10.26 -0.14
N GLY A 83 -8.55 -10.42 -1.06
CA GLY A 83 -9.14 -11.73 -1.38
C GLY A 83 -8.22 -12.66 -2.20
N ASP A 84 -7.09 -12.16 -2.71
CA ASP A 84 -6.05 -12.92 -3.40
C ASP A 84 -4.85 -13.30 -2.52
N ASP A 85 -4.83 -12.79 -1.27
CA ASP A 85 -3.84 -13.08 -0.25
C ASP A 85 -4.41 -14.04 0.81
N TYR A 86 -3.56 -14.64 1.66
CA TYR A 86 -4.03 -15.53 2.73
C TYR A 86 -3.08 -15.61 3.93
N TRP A 87 -3.67 -15.92 5.11
CA TRP A 87 -2.92 -16.14 6.33
C TRP A 87 -2.51 -17.60 6.48
N THR A 88 -1.35 -17.85 7.08
CA THR A 88 -0.76 -19.19 7.24
C THR A 88 -0.48 -19.58 8.68
N ASP A 89 -0.48 -18.62 9.62
CA ASP A 89 -0.29 -18.87 11.04
C ASP A 89 -1.64 -18.87 11.77
N PRO A 90 -2.07 -20.00 12.37
CA PRO A 90 -3.35 -20.08 13.09
C PRO A 90 -3.40 -19.18 14.34
N TYR A 91 -2.31 -18.63 14.79
CA TYR A 91 -2.24 -17.74 15.95
C TYR A 91 -1.94 -16.28 15.57
N LYS A 92 -1.99 -15.94 14.29
CA LYS A 92 -1.69 -14.58 13.82
C LYS A 92 -2.51 -13.52 14.57
N LEU A 93 -3.83 -13.67 14.60
CA LEU A 93 -4.72 -12.70 15.27
C LEU A 93 -4.46 -12.66 16.77
N GLN A 94 -4.28 -13.80 17.42
CA GLN A 94 -4.01 -13.87 18.86
C GLN A 94 -2.71 -13.14 19.20
N LYS A 95 -1.60 -13.43 18.49
CA LYS A 95 -0.29 -12.79 18.72
C LYS A 95 -0.34 -11.28 18.55
N GLN A 96 -0.99 -10.80 17.48
CA GLN A 96 -1.04 -9.37 17.17
C GLN A 96 -1.96 -8.59 18.12
N VAL A 97 -3.09 -9.17 18.51
CA VAL A 97 -4.00 -8.56 19.49
C VAL A 97 -3.37 -8.55 20.88
N ASP A 98 -2.77 -9.66 21.33
CA ASP A 98 -2.07 -9.71 22.63
C ASP A 98 -0.97 -8.65 22.72
N PHE A 99 -0.21 -8.46 21.64
CA PHE A 99 0.80 -7.41 21.58
C PHE A 99 0.18 -6.02 21.76
N LEU A 100 -0.88 -5.70 21.01
CA LEU A 100 -1.53 -4.40 21.10
C LEU A 100 -2.21 -4.18 22.45
N GLU A 101 -2.76 -5.21 23.09
CA GLU A 101 -3.32 -5.11 24.45
C GLU A 101 -2.23 -4.79 25.48
N GLN A 102 -1.06 -5.41 25.38
CA GLN A 102 0.06 -5.21 26.30
C GLN A 102 0.81 -3.89 26.05
N HIS A 103 0.73 -3.35 24.83
CA HIS A 103 1.49 -2.16 24.42
C HIS A 103 0.55 -1.08 23.88
N THR A 104 -0.11 -0.39 24.79
CA THR A 104 -1.18 0.58 24.45
C THR A 104 -0.68 1.82 23.69
N ASN A 105 0.62 2.10 23.75
CA ASN A 105 1.26 3.18 22.98
C ASN A 105 1.46 2.85 21.49
N PHE A 106 1.34 1.57 21.08
CA PHE A 106 1.38 1.19 19.67
C PHE A 106 0.00 1.30 19.04
N SER A 107 -0.08 1.92 17.88
CA SER A 107 -1.33 2.08 17.12
C SER A 107 -1.66 0.89 16.25
N MET A 108 -0.64 0.22 15.73
CA MET A 108 -0.73 -0.84 14.75
C MET A 108 0.45 -1.82 14.90
N CYS A 109 0.28 -3.04 14.41
CA CYS A 109 1.37 -3.96 14.16
C CYS A 109 1.19 -4.66 12.82
N PHE A 110 2.29 -5.16 12.25
CA PHE A 110 2.32 -5.95 11.03
C PHE A 110 3.38 -7.04 11.09
N HIS A 111 3.31 -7.99 10.17
CA HIS A 111 4.24 -9.12 10.14
C HIS A 111 4.89 -9.30 8.77
N ASN A 112 5.86 -10.20 8.73
CA ASN A 112 6.51 -10.62 7.50
C ASN A 112 5.63 -11.58 6.70
N VAL A 113 5.74 -11.54 5.38
CA VAL A 113 5.01 -12.43 4.47
C VAL A 113 5.95 -13.09 3.46
N GLU A 114 5.58 -14.23 2.96
CA GLU A 114 6.14 -14.82 1.76
C GLU A 114 5.47 -14.20 0.53
N VAL A 115 6.20 -14.07 -0.58
CA VAL A 115 5.64 -13.55 -1.83
C VAL A 115 5.66 -14.65 -2.88
N ILE A 116 4.50 -14.93 -3.48
CA ILE A 116 4.34 -15.91 -4.55
C ILE A 116 3.75 -15.25 -5.80
N ASP A 117 3.87 -15.89 -6.94
CA ASP A 117 3.13 -15.53 -8.15
C ASP A 117 1.71 -16.16 -8.15
N GLU A 118 0.95 -15.92 -9.22
CA GLU A 118 -0.40 -16.44 -9.40
C GLU A 118 -0.48 -17.97 -9.53
N ASN A 119 0.65 -18.64 -9.81
CA ASN A 119 0.79 -20.09 -9.92
C ASN A 119 1.31 -20.74 -8.62
N GLY A 120 1.56 -19.93 -7.58
CA GLY A 120 2.12 -20.40 -6.32
C GLY A 120 3.65 -20.51 -6.30
N THR A 121 4.34 -20.05 -7.36
CA THR A 121 5.80 -20.05 -7.41
C THR A 121 6.35 -18.96 -6.48
N LYS A 122 7.27 -19.32 -5.62
CA LYS A 122 7.91 -18.37 -4.70
C LYS A 122 8.75 -17.33 -5.46
N LEU A 123 8.41 -16.06 -5.26
CA LEU A 123 9.15 -14.91 -5.80
C LEU A 123 10.12 -14.33 -4.78
N GLN A 124 9.70 -14.23 -3.51
CA GLN A 124 10.51 -13.72 -2.41
C GLN A 124 10.19 -14.46 -1.11
N GLU A 125 11.23 -14.78 -0.34
CA GLU A 125 11.09 -15.43 0.96
C GLU A 125 10.49 -14.50 2.03
N HIS A 126 10.69 -13.20 1.90
CA HIS A 126 10.31 -12.20 2.88
C HIS A 126 9.86 -10.90 2.22
N TRP A 127 8.71 -10.37 2.67
CA TRP A 127 8.36 -8.99 2.45
C TRP A 127 7.90 -8.37 3.79
N PRO A 128 8.46 -7.25 4.19
CA PRO A 128 9.48 -6.45 3.48
C PRO A 128 10.84 -7.17 3.41
N ALA A 129 11.36 -7.25 2.20
CA ALA A 129 12.64 -7.96 1.89
C ALA A 129 13.87 -7.28 2.50
N ASN A 130 13.70 -6.14 3.13
CA ASN A 130 14.82 -5.37 3.66
C ASN A 130 15.20 -5.85 5.07
N PRO A 131 16.40 -6.44 5.28
CA PRO A 131 16.88 -6.79 6.61
C PRO A 131 17.01 -5.57 7.54
N LYS A 132 16.88 -4.35 7.00
CA LYS A 132 16.91 -3.08 7.74
C LYS A 132 15.55 -2.59 8.19
N VAL A 133 14.45 -3.33 7.96
CA VAL A 133 13.16 -2.95 8.55
C VAL A 133 13.30 -2.98 10.06
N ARG A 134 13.11 -1.81 10.63
CA ARG A 134 13.23 -1.63 12.08
C ARG A 134 12.06 -2.32 12.76
N LYS A 135 12.32 -2.88 13.94
CA LYS A 135 11.27 -3.46 14.80
C LYS A 135 10.15 -2.46 15.10
N ILE A 136 10.48 -1.17 15.08
CA ILE A 136 9.54 -0.06 15.27
C ILE A 136 9.57 0.84 14.04
N THR A 137 8.40 1.04 13.45
CA THR A 137 8.14 1.94 12.33
C THR A 137 7.44 3.20 12.86
N THR A 138 7.84 4.35 12.36
CA THR A 138 7.25 5.65 12.69
C THR A 138 6.65 6.30 11.44
N LEU A 139 5.87 7.37 11.61
CA LEU A 139 5.33 8.15 10.50
C LEU A 139 6.42 8.55 9.49
N LYS A 140 7.60 9.00 9.96
CA LYS A 140 8.75 9.33 9.09
C LYS A 140 9.24 8.16 8.24
N ASN A 141 9.08 6.93 8.70
CA ASN A 141 9.46 5.75 7.92
C ASN A 141 8.42 5.48 6.83
N ILE A 142 7.13 5.55 7.17
CA ILE A 142 6.01 5.31 6.24
C ILE A 142 5.93 6.38 5.15
N LEU A 143 6.24 7.62 5.45
CA LEU A 143 6.31 8.70 4.45
C LEU A 143 7.41 8.50 3.40
N LYS A 144 8.40 7.66 3.65
CA LYS A 144 9.43 7.33 2.64
C LYS A 144 8.96 6.34 1.58
N GLY A 145 7.86 5.66 1.81
CA GLY A 145 7.22 4.71 0.92
C GLY A 145 6.44 3.66 1.70
N ASN A 146 5.41 3.10 1.06
CA ASN A 146 4.66 1.98 1.63
C ASN A 146 5.46 0.67 1.46
N TYR A 147 5.76 0.02 2.57
CA TYR A 147 6.44 -1.28 2.60
C TYR A 147 5.71 -2.31 3.47
N ILE A 148 4.54 -1.94 4.00
CA ILE A 148 3.74 -2.80 4.87
C ILE A 148 2.75 -3.57 4.00
N PRO A 149 2.81 -4.91 3.96
CA PRO A 149 1.79 -5.70 3.27
C PRO A 149 0.44 -5.56 3.97
N THR A 150 -0.62 -5.27 3.24
CA THR A 150 -1.97 -5.05 3.78
C THR A 150 -2.44 -6.23 4.63
N LEU A 151 -2.31 -7.46 4.09
CA LEU A 151 -2.71 -8.70 4.77
C LEU A 151 -2.04 -8.94 6.12
N SER A 152 -0.93 -8.24 6.39
CA SER A 152 -0.14 -8.43 7.60
C SER A 152 -0.58 -7.56 8.78
N THR A 153 -1.45 -6.58 8.54
CA THR A 153 -1.75 -5.52 9.50
C THR A 153 -2.83 -5.90 10.50
N VAL A 154 -2.65 -5.43 11.74
CA VAL A 154 -3.71 -5.30 12.76
C VAL A 154 -3.57 -3.95 13.45
N PHE A 155 -4.66 -3.20 13.57
CA PHE A 155 -4.70 -1.90 14.21
C PHE A 155 -5.99 -1.67 15.02
N ARG A 156 -6.01 -0.63 15.85
CA ARG A 156 -7.16 -0.32 16.70
C ARG A 156 -8.31 0.23 15.87
N ASN A 157 -9.51 -0.32 16.05
CA ASN A 157 -10.72 0.22 15.43
C ASN A 157 -10.98 1.65 15.94
N LYS A 158 -11.63 2.47 15.10
CA LYS A 158 -11.94 3.89 15.36
C LYS A 158 -10.71 4.80 15.55
N SER A 159 -9.50 4.30 15.24
CA SER A 159 -8.28 5.11 15.21
C SER A 159 -8.24 6.07 14.01
N ILE A 160 -9.13 5.87 13.03
CA ILE A 160 -9.14 6.57 11.75
C ILE A 160 -10.40 7.43 11.64
N SER A 161 -10.20 8.75 11.55
CA SER A 161 -11.27 9.71 11.30
C SER A 161 -11.77 9.59 9.87
N SER A 162 -13.08 9.40 9.69
CA SER A 162 -13.70 9.33 8.36
C SER A 162 -13.42 10.58 7.53
N ARG A 163 -13.54 11.77 8.13
CA ARG A 163 -13.28 13.03 7.44
C ARG A 163 -11.85 13.10 6.91
N GLU A 164 -10.88 12.79 7.75
CA GLU A 164 -9.47 12.80 7.38
C GLU A 164 -9.16 11.75 6.31
N PHE A 165 -9.73 10.54 6.45
CA PHE A 165 -9.55 9.46 5.48
C PHE A 165 -10.02 9.88 4.08
N TYR A 166 -11.23 10.43 3.95
CA TYR A 166 -11.74 10.90 2.65
C TYR A 166 -10.88 12.03 2.10
N THR A 167 -10.52 13.02 2.91
CA THR A 167 -9.67 14.13 2.48
C THR A 167 -8.34 13.63 1.89
N LEU A 168 -7.73 12.62 2.50
CA LEU A 168 -6.46 12.06 2.03
C LEU A 168 -6.63 11.11 0.84
N SER A 169 -7.73 10.34 0.76
CA SER A 169 -7.90 9.25 -0.20
C SER A 169 -8.60 9.63 -1.50
N GLU A 170 -9.28 10.79 -1.57
CA GLU A 170 -10.10 11.18 -2.72
C GLU A 170 -9.32 11.10 -4.04
N GLY A 171 -9.86 10.36 -5.04
CA GLY A 171 -9.25 10.21 -6.37
C GLY A 171 -8.01 9.30 -6.43
N LEU A 172 -7.45 8.85 -5.31
CA LEU A 172 -6.26 7.98 -5.31
C LEU A 172 -6.64 6.52 -5.57
N PHE A 173 -5.75 5.74 -6.19
CA PHE A 173 -6.03 4.32 -6.47
C PHE A 173 -5.76 3.37 -5.28
N PHE A 174 -5.07 3.84 -4.22
CA PHE A 174 -4.69 3.03 -3.06
C PHE A 174 -5.38 3.55 -1.78
N GLU A 175 -5.69 2.65 -0.86
CA GLU A 175 -6.22 2.96 0.48
C GLU A 175 -5.27 2.53 1.61
N ASP A 176 -4.54 1.44 1.40
CA ASP A 176 -3.70 0.79 2.40
C ASP A 176 -2.64 1.73 3.00
N TRP A 177 -1.95 2.48 2.16
CA TRP A 177 -0.95 3.42 2.64
C TRP A 177 -1.53 4.55 3.50
N ILE A 178 -2.76 4.97 3.21
CA ILE A 178 -3.46 5.98 4.01
C ILE A 178 -3.78 5.42 5.40
N TYR A 179 -4.27 4.17 5.50
CA TYR A 179 -4.43 3.49 6.79
C TYR A 179 -3.13 3.46 7.58
N HIS A 180 -2.01 3.14 6.92
CA HIS A 180 -0.71 3.07 7.58
C HIS A 180 -0.23 4.44 8.07
N ILE A 181 -0.41 5.51 7.27
CA ILE A 181 -0.05 6.88 7.64
C ILE A 181 -0.88 7.36 8.83
N MET A 182 -2.21 7.18 8.78
CA MET A 182 -3.10 7.61 9.86
C MET A 182 -2.81 6.87 11.17
N ASN A 183 -2.56 5.56 11.11
CA ASN A 183 -2.13 4.81 12.27
C ASN A 183 -0.76 5.27 12.77
N ALA A 184 0.22 5.50 11.90
CA ALA A 184 1.55 5.97 12.27
C ALA A 184 1.54 7.39 12.88
N LYS A 185 0.54 8.22 12.59
CA LYS A 185 0.29 9.51 13.25
C LYS A 185 -0.15 9.30 14.71
N ASN A 186 -0.96 8.29 14.96
CA ASN A 186 -1.53 8.01 16.29
C ASN A 186 -0.56 7.25 17.21
N GLY A 187 0.53 6.67 16.68
CA GLY A 187 1.51 5.97 17.48
C GLY A 187 2.49 5.14 16.62
N PRO A 188 3.54 4.58 17.23
CA PRO A 188 4.46 3.72 16.52
C PRO A 188 3.79 2.42 16.07
N ILE A 189 4.37 1.81 15.03
CA ILE A 189 3.93 0.55 14.44
C ILE A 189 4.97 -0.51 14.72
N TYR A 190 4.56 -1.68 15.20
CA TYR A 190 5.45 -2.79 15.53
C TYR A 190 5.56 -3.80 14.39
N TYR A 191 6.76 -4.30 14.13
CA TYR A 191 7.03 -5.32 13.13
C TYR A 191 7.37 -6.66 13.76
N PHE A 192 6.54 -7.68 13.48
CA PHE A 192 6.82 -9.08 13.75
C PHE A 192 7.67 -9.67 12.61
N LYS A 193 8.82 -10.28 12.93
CA LYS A 193 9.67 -10.92 11.92
C LYS A 193 9.12 -12.24 11.41
N GLU A 194 8.17 -12.83 12.13
CA GLU A 194 7.51 -14.09 11.80
C GLU A 194 6.71 -13.95 10.51
N LYS A 195 6.79 -14.93 9.64
CA LYS A 195 5.91 -15.05 8.47
C LYS A 195 4.58 -15.63 8.93
N MET A 196 3.50 -14.88 8.76
CA MET A 196 2.17 -15.30 9.16
C MET A 196 1.15 -15.20 8.01
N GLY A 197 1.63 -14.99 6.78
CA GLY A 197 0.79 -14.95 5.58
C GLY A 197 1.60 -14.95 4.29
N VAL A 198 0.87 -15.04 3.20
CA VAL A 198 1.38 -15.08 1.83
C VAL A 198 0.75 -13.96 1.03
N TYR A 199 1.60 -13.13 0.42
CA TYR A 199 1.22 -12.09 -0.54
C TYR A 199 1.32 -12.65 -1.97
N ARG A 200 0.21 -12.58 -2.70
CA ARG A 200 0.13 -13.09 -4.07
C ARG A 200 0.28 -11.94 -5.07
N VAL A 201 1.22 -12.10 -5.98
CA VAL A 201 1.45 -11.17 -7.07
C VAL A 201 0.70 -11.68 -8.30
N THR A 202 -0.40 -11.03 -8.64
CA THR A 202 -1.22 -11.37 -9.81
C THR A 202 -0.97 -10.40 -10.98
N ASN A 203 -1.19 -10.85 -12.21
CA ASN A 203 -1.04 -10.01 -13.39
C ASN A 203 -2.15 -8.93 -13.46
N ALA A 204 -3.33 -9.20 -12.90
CA ALA A 204 -4.46 -8.28 -12.82
C ALA A 204 -4.40 -7.34 -11.61
N GLY A 205 -3.40 -7.47 -10.73
CA GLY A 205 -3.27 -6.66 -9.52
C GLY A 205 -3.15 -5.17 -9.82
N LEU A 206 -3.86 -4.34 -9.07
CA LEU A 206 -3.93 -2.87 -9.26
C LEU A 206 -2.56 -2.21 -9.36
N THR A 207 -1.61 -2.60 -8.53
CA THR A 207 -0.25 -2.04 -8.52
C THR A 207 0.52 -2.31 -9.81
N ARG A 208 0.28 -3.46 -10.46
CA ARG A 208 0.95 -3.81 -11.72
C ARG A 208 0.25 -3.24 -12.94
N SER A 209 -1.07 -3.14 -12.91
CA SER A 209 -1.87 -2.60 -14.01
C SER A 209 -1.88 -1.07 -14.08
N THR A 210 -1.53 -0.40 -12.98
CA THR A 210 -1.50 1.07 -12.93
C THR A 210 -0.27 1.63 -13.63
N ASP A 211 -0.49 2.59 -14.53
CA ASP A 211 0.61 3.32 -15.19
C ASP A 211 1.50 4.01 -14.16
N LYS A 212 2.81 3.95 -14.38
CA LYS A 212 3.80 4.47 -13.44
C LYS A 212 3.69 5.98 -13.22
N ILE A 213 3.33 6.77 -14.24
CA ILE A 213 3.17 8.22 -14.09
C ILE A 213 1.93 8.52 -13.26
N ARG A 214 0.81 7.82 -13.53
CA ARG A 214 -0.40 7.91 -12.71
C ARG A 214 -0.11 7.56 -11.26
N MET A 215 0.59 6.45 -11.00
CA MET A 215 0.97 6.06 -9.64
C MET A 215 1.79 7.12 -8.93
N LEU A 216 2.78 7.71 -9.61
CA LEU A 216 3.59 8.80 -9.05
C LEU A 216 2.76 10.08 -8.84
N GLY A 217 1.81 10.37 -9.72
CA GLY A 217 0.87 11.49 -9.57
C GLY A 217 0.00 11.33 -8.32
N ASP A 218 -0.56 10.16 -8.10
CA ASP A 218 -1.37 9.86 -6.91
C ASP A 218 -0.54 9.95 -5.61
N ILE A 219 0.72 9.47 -5.65
CA ILE A 219 1.66 9.62 -4.54
C ILE A 219 1.97 11.10 -4.27
N LEU A 220 2.19 11.89 -5.30
CA LEU A 220 2.42 13.33 -5.17
C LEU A 220 1.22 14.03 -4.55
N THR A 221 0.02 13.74 -5.06
CA THR A 221 -1.24 14.27 -4.52
C THR A 221 -1.42 13.94 -3.04
N LEU A 222 -1.13 12.69 -2.63
CA LEU A 222 -1.16 12.31 -1.22
C LEU A 222 -0.18 13.14 -0.39
N TYR A 223 1.07 13.29 -0.86
CA TYR A 223 2.07 14.07 -0.13
C TYR A 223 1.70 15.55 0.01
N GLU A 224 1.14 16.18 -1.03
CA GLU A 224 0.67 17.56 -1.01
C GLU A 224 -0.49 17.77 -0.04
N ARG A 225 -1.44 16.82 0.01
CA ARG A 225 -2.51 16.82 1.02
C ARG A 225 -1.96 16.69 2.44
N LEU A 226 -0.95 15.84 2.64
CA LEU A 226 -0.31 15.63 3.93
C LEU A 226 0.46 16.87 4.44
N GLU A 227 0.93 17.78 3.57
CA GLU A 227 1.55 19.05 4.01
C GLU A 227 0.57 19.90 4.83
N ASN A 228 -0.71 19.88 4.50
CA ASN A 228 -1.76 20.57 5.23
C ASN A 228 -2.32 19.80 6.44
N TYR A 229 -1.92 18.54 6.58
CA TYR A 229 -2.42 17.62 7.59
C TYR A 229 -1.45 17.38 8.75
N LEU A 230 -0.18 17.68 8.56
CA LEU A 230 0.90 17.40 9.52
C LEU A 230 1.49 18.70 10.09
N ASP A 231 1.66 18.74 11.41
CA ASP A 231 2.14 19.93 12.14
C ASP A 231 3.60 19.81 12.61
N ASP A 232 4.17 18.57 12.66
CA ASP A 232 5.56 18.38 13.14
C ASP A 232 6.59 18.79 12.08
N SER A 233 7.39 19.80 12.37
CA SER A 233 8.40 20.37 11.45
C SER A 233 9.39 19.34 10.90
N ARG A 234 9.77 18.33 11.69
CA ARG A 234 10.69 17.28 11.24
C ARG A 234 10.04 16.32 10.27
N THR A 235 8.74 16.05 10.44
CA THR A 235 7.95 15.22 9.52
C THR A 235 7.67 15.98 8.23
N ILE A 236 7.32 17.27 8.31
CA ILE A 236 7.17 18.17 7.16
C ILE A 236 8.46 18.23 6.33
N SER A 237 9.63 18.29 6.96
CA SER A 237 10.92 18.27 6.24
C SER A 237 11.14 16.96 5.44
N VAL A 238 10.74 15.82 5.99
CA VAL A 238 10.76 14.54 5.26
C VAL A 238 9.80 14.58 4.08
N LEU A 239 8.58 15.10 4.30
CA LEU A 239 7.53 15.21 3.31
C LEU A 239 7.95 16.11 2.14
N SER A 240 8.43 17.33 2.42
CA SER A 240 8.92 18.26 1.40
C SER A 240 10.04 17.65 0.54
N LYS A 241 10.91 16.86 1.14
CA LYS A 241 11.91 16.09 0.40
C LYS A 241 11.26 15.05 -0.52
N ARG A 242 10.25 14.32 -0.04
CA ARG A 242 9.55 13.30 -0.84
C ARG A 242 8.76 13.89 -1.97
N ILE A 243 8.10 15.04 -1.77
CA ILE A 243 7.42 15.80 -2.83
C ILE A 243 8.41 16.14 -3.95
N LEU A 244 9.56 16.72 -3.61
CA LEU A 244 10.60 17.04 -4.60
C LEU A 244 11.08 15.79 -5.34
N GLU A 245 11.37 14.70 -4.63
CA GLU A 245 11.83 13.46 -5.24
C GLU A 245 10.77 12.86 -6.18
N THR A 246 9.49 12.89 -5.80
CA THR A 246 8.38 12.39 -6.62
C THR A 246 8.18 13.25 -7.87
N ARG A 247 8.20 14.56 -7.76
CA ARG A 247 8.14 15.48 -8.91
C ARG A 247 9.29 15.22 -9.89
N LEU A 248 10.50 15.00 -9.40
CA LEU A 248 11.64 14.65 -10.26
C LEU A 248 11.49 13.27 -10.92
N ASP A 249 10.91 12.30 -10.22
CA ASP A 249 10.64 10.98 -10.79
C ASP A 249 9.55 11.07 -11.89
N ILE A 250 8.50 11.91 -11.73
CA ILE A 250 7.50 12.20 -12.76
C ILE A 250 8.18 12.89 -13.98
N PHE A 251 8.94 13.95 -13.74
CA PHE A 251 9.71 14.63 -14.79
C PHE A 251 10.54 13.65 -15.61
N ILE A 252 11.27 12.77 -14.94
CA ILE A 252 12.10 11.74 -15.60
C ILE A 252 11.24 10.80 -16.45
N GLN A 253 10.09 10.32 -15.94
CA GLN A 253 9.23 9.41 -16.69
C GLN A 253 8.57 10.09 -17.89
N GLN A 254 8.07 11.32 -17.76
CA GLN A 254 7.48 12.09 -18.85
C GLN A 254 8.53 12.40 -19.94
N SER A 255 9.72 12.88 -19.54
CA SER A 255 10.82 13.14 -20.48
C SER A 255 11.25 11.89 -21.26
N LEU A 256 11.28 10.72 -20.62
CA LEU A 256 11.61 9.45 -21.29
C LEU A 256 10.54 9.02 -22.32
N ARG A 257 9.29 9.44 -22.12
CA ARG A 257 8.17 9.19 -23.06
C ARG A 257 8.12 10.23 -24.19
N GLY A 258 8.87 11.33 -24.07
CA GLY A 258 8.86 12.44 -25.04
C GLY A 258 7.86 13.54 -24.71
N ASN A 259 7.16 13.45 -23.60
CA ASN A 259 6.17 14.43 -23.14
C ASN A 259 6.90 15.57 -22.39
N LEU A 260 7.60 16.44 -23.14
CA LEU A 260 8.48 17.46 -22.54
C LEU A 260 7.71 18.63 -21.94
N GLU A 261 6.53 18.94 -22.43
CA GLU A 261 5.67 20.00 -21.92
C GLU A 261 5.17 19.64 -20.53
N GLU A 262 4.51 18.50 -20.38
CA GLU A 262 4.03 17.99 -19.09
C GLU A 262 5.19 17.73 -18.11
N ALA A 263 6.35 17.31 -18.61
CA ALA A 263 7.54 17.17 -17.78
C ALA A 263 7.97 18.50 -17.16
N ASN A 264 7.95 19.60 -17.92
CA ASN A 264 8.35 20.91 -17.42
C ASN A 264 7.33 21.50 -16.45
N GLU A 265 6.03 21.32 -16.68
CA GLU A 265 4.96 21.76 -15.77
C GLU A 265 5.15 21.22 -14.34
N VAL A 266 5.52 19.95 -14.20
CA VAL A 266 5.76 19.33 -12.89
C VAL A 266 6.89 19.99 -12.11
N LEU A 267 7.81 20.68 -12.82
CA LEU A 267 8.95 21.37 -12.25
C LEU A 267 8.72 22.87 -12.02
N GLU A 268 7.55 23.38 -12.39
CA GLU A 268 7.21 24.77 -12.08
C GLU A 268 7.39 25.02 -10.58
N ASN A 269 8.04 26.13 -10.27
CA ASN A 269 8.37 26.53 -8.89
C ASN A 269 9.46 25.71 -8.18
N ILE A 270 10.13 24.75 -8.83
CA ILE A 270 11.28 24.07 -8.24
C ILE A 270 12.57 24.81 -8.57
N LYS A 271 13.26 25.28 -7.53
CA LYS A 271 14.58 25.93 -7.69
C LYS A 271 15.66 24.87 -7.90
N ALA A 272 16.53 25.06 -8.88
CA ALA A 272 17.62 24.13 -9.18
C ALA A 272 18.48 23.79 -7.95
N LYS A 273 18.74 24.78 -7.06
CA LYS A 273 19.45 24.56 -5.80
C LYS A 273 18.80 23.48 -4.90
N ASP A 274 17.47 23.41 -4.86
CA ASP A 274 16.75 22.45 -4.02
C ASP A 274 16.93 21.02 -4.58
N VAL A 275 17.00 20.86 -5.89
CA VAL A 275 17.28 19.57 -6.54
C VAL A 275 18.65 19.05 -6.08
N PHE A 276 19.69 19.88 -6.14
CA PHE A 276 21.02 19.48 -5.73
C PHE A 276 21.14 19.18 -4.23
N MET A 277 20.49 19.98 -3.40
CA MET A 277 20.61 19.86 -1.95
C MET A 277 19.76 18.73 -1.37
N LYS A 278 18.58 18.45 -1.95
CA LYS A 278 17.58 17.57 -1.33
C LYS A 278 17.35 16.25 -2.07
N ALA A 279 17.47 16.20 -3.40
CA ALA A 279 17.06 15.05 -4.19
C ALA A 279 18.10 13.90 -4.27
N GLY A 280 19.33 14.18 -3.89
CA GLY A 280 20.46 13.23 -3.97
C GLY A 280 21.10 13.18 -5.37
N LEU A 281 22.39 12.87 -5.40
CA LEU A 281 23.26 12.97 -6.58
C LEU A 281 22.69 12.27 -7.84
N LYS A 282 22.18 11.04 -7.66
CA LYS A 282 21.68 10.24 -8.78
C LYS A 282 20.47 10.87 -9.48
N ARG A 283 19.50 11.43 -8.73
CA ARG A 283 18.34 12.14 -9.31
C ARG A 283 18.75 13.47 -9.90
N SER A 284 19.62 14.21 -9.24
CA SER A 284 20.14 15.49 -9.73
C SER A 284 20.86 15.33 -11.06
N LEU A 285 21.71 14.31 -11.22
CA LEU A 285 22.37 14.02 -12.49
C LEU A 285 21.39 13.66 -13.61
N LYS A 286 20.40 12.82 -13.32
CA LYS A 286 19.35 12.49 -14.29
C LYS A 286 18.57 13.72 -14.73
N TYR A 287 18.17 14.55 -13.77
CA TYR A 287 17.49 15.81 -14.04
C TYR A 287 18.28 16.71 -14.98
N ILE A 288 19.58 16.91 -14.71
CA ILE A 288 20.44 17.74 -15.55
C ILE A 288 20.54 17.17 -16.96
N LEU A 289 20.84 15.87 -17.08
CA LEU A 289 21.02 15.22 -18.38
C LEU A 289 19.75 15.31 -19.23
N LEU A 290 18.59 15.06 -18.65
CA LEU A 290 17.31 15.14 -19.35
C LEU A 290 16.95 16.57 -19.74
N ARG A 291 17.27 17.56 -18.90
CA ARG A 291 16.99 18.98 -19.21
C ARG A 291 17.92 19.56 -20.27
N LEU A 292 19.17 19.09 -20.35
CA LEU A 292 20.14 19.55 -21.34
C LEU A 292 20.00 18.83 -22.69
N SER A 293 19.70 17.53 -22.68
CA SER A 293 19.57 16.72 -23.89
C SER A 293 18.81 15.43 -23.63
N PRO A 294 17.46 15.41 -23.73
CA PRO A 294 16.65 14.22 -23.51
C PRO A 294 17.05 13.02 -24.37
N ASP A 295 17.39 13.27 -25.65
CA ASP A 295 17.75 12.21 -26.58
C ASP A 295 19.10 11.58 -26.24
N LYS A 296 20.10 12.37 -25.92
CA LYS A 296 21.40 11.85 -25.45
C LYS A 296 21.26 11.03 -24.18
N TYR A 297 20.36 11.42 -23.27
CA TYR A 297 20.07 10.62 -22.08
C TYR A 297 19.46 9.25 -22.45
N LYS A 298 18.51 9.21 -23.40
CA LYS A 298 17.92 7.95 -23.90
C LYS A 298 18.99 7.03 -24.47
N ASP A 299 19.93 7.57 -25.27
CA ASP A 299 21.01 6.82 -25.85
C ASP A 299 21.97 6.25 -24.79
N VAL A 300 22.32 7.03 -23.78
CA VAL A 300 23.14 6.57 -22.65
C VAL A 300 22.42 5.44 -21.89
N VAL A 301 21.12 5.56 -21.64
CA VAL A 301 20.33 4.52 -20.97
C VAL A 301 20.24 3.24 -21.81
N ARG A 302 20.03 3.35 -23.12
CA ARG A 302 20.02 2.19 -24.03
C ARG A 302 21.39 1.50 -24.04
N ALA A 303 22.47 2.25 -24.17
CA ALA A 303 23.82 1.71 -24.13
C ALA A 303 24.10 0.98 -22.78
N TYR A 304 23.72 1.58 -21.67
CA TYR A 304 23.85 0.97 -20.35
C TYR A 304 23.06 -0.33 -20.20
N LYS A 305 21.78 -0.35 -20.63
CA LYS A 305 20.96 -1.57 -20.62
C LYS A 305 21.59 -2.68 -21.45
N LYS A 306 22.06 -2.35 -22.67
CA LYS A 306 22.75 -3.28 -23.56
C LYS A 306 24.01 -3.89 -22.92
N LEU A 307 24.83 -3.06 -22.27
CA LEU A 307 26.04 -3.51 -21.54
C LEU A 307 25.73 -4.45 -20.36
N ARG A 308 24.56 -4.29 -19.75
CA ARG A 308 24.13 -5.08 -18.59
C ARG A 308 23.25 -6.28 -18.94
N GLY A 309 22.96 -6.51 -20.23
CA GLY A 309 22.06 -7.59 -20.68
C GLY A 309 20.62 -7.45 -20.20
N ILE A 310 20.19 -6.22 -19.85
CA ILE A 310 18.82 -5.94 -19.40
C ILE A 310 17.95 -5.79 -20.66
N LYS A 311 16.95 -6.67 -20.83
CA LYS A 311 15.97 -6.56 -21.93
C LYS A 311 15.13 -5.28 -21.75
N GLU A 312 14.71 -4.71 -22.90
CA GLU A 312 13.84 -3.53 -22.94
C GLU A 312 12.48 -3.76 -22.33
#